data_11f97f1ba998fae066a43b40d07f9f7e
#
_entry.id   11f97f1ba998fae066a43b40d07f9f7e
#
_cell.length_a   1.000
_cell.length_b   1.000
_cell.length_c   1.000
_cell.angle_alpha   90.00
_cell.angle_beta   90.00
_cell.angle_gamma   90.00
#
_symmetry.space_group_name_H-M   'P 1'
#
loop_
_entity.id
_entity.type
_entity.pdbx_description
1 polymer ?
#
loop_
_entity_poly.entity_id
_entity_poly.type
_entity_poly.pdbx_seq_one_letter_code
_entity_poly.pdbx_strand_id
1 'polypeptide(L)'
;MTNTLRPNFAERAKAQRFQTRAFIDGRFVDALDGKTFTTVNPANGEVLTRIAECDAADVEVAVAAAKAAFEDRRWAGLAPKERKRALLRLADLVEQHAQELALIESLDNGKPVDDALAADLPDAIETLRWHAEAIDKLYDQSSPTPGDLVSLVVREPVGVVGAVIPWNFPLAILAMKTAPALAGGNSLIVKPAEQTTLSALRFAELVAEAGIPAGVFNIVTGFGETVGQALGRHPDVDCLSFTGSTEVGRYFLKYAAESNLKKVILELGGKSPAIVMDDVDDLQPIVEQLAIGILFSQGENCSAGSRLLVHEKVKGRLLEALVEHFKTWTVGDPLVEGTRIGALIDEKHMNNILGYIKAGVEEGGRIILGGQRIRQETGGYYIEPTIFDDVSNQMTIAREEIFGPVLSVITLSLIHI
;
A
#
# COMPACT_ATOMS: atom_id res chain seq x y z
N MET A 1 -11.10 3.85 -29.10
CA MET A 1 -10.47 4.61 -28.00
C MET A 1 -10.98 6.03 -28.10
N THR A 2 -11.93 6.40 -27.25
CA THR A 2 -12.44 7.78 -27.18
C THR A 2 -11.32 8.64 -26.62
N ASN A 3 -10.86 9.60 -27.40
CA ASN A 3 -9.88 10.61 -27.01
C ASN A 3 -10.54 11.56 -25.97
N THR A 4 -10.71 11.09 -24.74
CA THR A 4 -11.13 11.93 -23.63
C THR A 4 -9.91 12.72 -23.21
N LEU A 5 -9.96 14.05 -23.40
CA LEU A 5 -8.94 14.95 -22.92
C LEU A 5 -8.65 14.66 -21.44
N ARG A 6 -7.36 14.58 -21.08
CA ARG A 6 -6.90 14.40 -19.68
C ARG A 6 -7.58 15.47 -18.81
N PRO A 7 -8.18 15.10 -17.67
CA PRO A 7 -8.77 16.09 -16.78
C PRO A 7 -7.73 17.07 -16.24
N ASN A 8 -8.13 18.30 -16.02
CA ASN A 8 -7.30 19.24 -15.28
C ASN A 8 -7.37 18.90 -13.78
N PHE A 9 -6.46 18.05 -13.33
CA PHE A 9 -6.43 17.58 -11.94
C PHE A 9 -6.15 18.71 -10.95
N ALA A 10 -5.34 19.71 -11.31
CA ALA A 10 -5.07 20.86 -10.46
C ALA A 10 -6.35 21.70 -10.17
N GLU A 11 -7.22 21.87 -11.17
CA GLU A 11 -8.51 22.53 -10.95
C GLU A 11 -9.50 21.65 -10.16
N ARG A 12 -9.52 20.34 -10.43
CA ARG A 12 -10.36 19.42 -9.67
C ARG A 12 -9.95 19.35 -8.19
N ALA A 13 -8.65 19.38 -7.90
CA ALA A 13 -8.12 19.37 -6.53
C ALA A 13 -8.68 20.52 -5.67
N LYS A 14 -8.82 21.72 -6.25
CA LYS A 14 -9.40 22.89 -5.54
C LYS A 14 -10.86 22.69 -5.14
N ALA A 15 -11.60 21.91 -5.90
CA ALA A 15 -13.02 21.62 -5.66
C ALA A 15 -13.24 20.30 -4.88
N GLN A 16 -12.18 19.53 -4.66
CA GLN A 16 -12.29 18.20 -4.03
C GLN A 16 -12.84 18.32 -2.61
N ARG A 17 -13.83 17.49 -2.31
CA ARG A 17 -14.38 17.32 -0.95
C ARG A 17 -13.95 15.98 -0.40
N PHE A 18 -13.63 15.94 0.87
CA PHE A 18 -13.16 14.73 1.53
C PHE A 18 -14.15 14.26 2.59
N GLN A 19 -14.40 12.98 2.65
CA GLN A 19 -14.96 12.35 3.84
C GLN A 19 -13.88 12.32 4.93
N THR A 20 -14.26 12.68 6.15
CA THR A 20 -13.30 12.90 7.25
C THR A 20 -13.60 12.10 8.51
N ARG A 21 -14.70 11.35 8.51
CA ARG A 21 -15.19 10.60 9.67
C ARG A 21 -14.94 9.11 9.49
N ALA A 22 -14.73 8.40 10.58
CA ALA A 22 -14.66 6.94 10.58
C ALA A 22 -15.95 6.32 10.00
N PHE A 23 -15.85 5.15 9.41
CA PHE A 23 -17.00 4.41 8.86
C PHE A 23 -17.25 3.16 9.71
N ILE A 24 -18.29 3.20 10.53
CA ILE A 24 -18.62 2.11 11.45
C ILE A 24 -20.11 1.78 11.34
N ASP A 25 -20.43 0.51 11.23
CA ASP A 25 -21.80 0.01 11.12
C ASP A 25 -22.63 0.70 10.03
N GLY A 26 -22.02 0.86 8.84
CA GLY A 26 -22.65 1.45 7.67
C GLY A 26 -22.85 2.97 7.74
N ARG A 27 -22.23 3.68 8.68
CA ARG A 27 -22.39 5.12 8.91
C ARG A 27 -21.05 5.80 9.12
N PHE A 28 -20.98 7.05 8.71
CA PHE A 28 -19.85 7.94 9.04
C PHE A 28 -20.07 8.57 10.42
N VAL A 29 -19.11 8.35 11.31
CA VAL A 29 -19.15 8.80 12.71
C VAL A 29 -17.89 9.57 13.08
N ASP A 30 -18.03 10.56 13.94
CA ASP A 30 -16.89 11.22 14.56
C ASP A 30 -16.23 10.29 15.60
N ALA A 31 -14.98 10.54 15.96
CA ALA A 31 -14.37 9.85 17.09
C ALA A 31 -15.15 10.10 18.38
N LEU A 32 -15.25 9.11 19.24
CA LEU A 32 -16.07 9.18 20.46
C LEU A 32 -15.64 10.32 21.40
N ASP A 33 -14.36 10.66 21.42
CA ASP A 33 -13.82 11.76 22.22
C ASP A 33 -13.80 13.11 21.47
N GLY A 34 -14.23 13.12 20.20
CA GLY A 34 -14.29 14.30 19.34
C GLY A 34 -12.94 14.80 18.82
N LYS A 35 -11.85 14.05 19.04
CA LYS A 35 -10.52 14.44 18.54
C LYS A 35 -10.39 14.30 17.03
N THR A 36 -9.46 15.08 16.48
CA THR A 36 -9.13 15.04 15.04
C THR A 36 -7.63 15.25 14.87
N PHE A 37 -7.06 14.61 13.84
CA PHE A 37 -5.71 14.87 13.35
C PHE A 37 -5.75 15.49 11.95
N THR A 38 -4.64 16.11 11.53
CA THR A 38 -4.52 16.72 10.20
C THR A 38 -3.89 15.76 9.21
N THR A 39 -4.42 15.71 7.98
CA THR A 39 -3.73 15.15 6.82
C THR A 39 -3.18 16.27 5.95
N VAL A 40 -2.03 16.04 5.34
CA VAL A 40 -1.23 17.04 4.65
C VAL A 40 -0.97 16.60 3.22
N ASN A 41 -0.92 17.53 2.29
CA ASN A 41 -0.47 17.27 0.93
C ASN A 41 1.06 17.24 0.88
N PRO A 42 1.70 16.10 0.60
CA PRO A 42 3.15 15.98 0.56
C PRO A 42 3.83 16.88 -0.50
N ALA A 43 3.09 17.27 -1.54
CA ALA A 43 3.61 18.07 -2.64
C ALA A 43 3.95 19.53 -2.26
N ASN A 44 3.27 20.04 -1.22
CA ASN A 44 3.42 21.46 -0.82
C ASN A 44 3.36 21.71 0.70
N GLY A 45 3.16 20.65 1.51
CA GLY A 45 3.07 20.77 2.97
C GLY A 45 1.75 21.38 3.48
N GLU A 46 0.78 21.67 2.62
CA GLU A 46 -0.48 22.28 3.02
C GLU A 46 -1.43 21.26 3.65
N VAL A 47 -2.19 21.69 4.64
CA VAL A 47 -3.22 20.89 5.28
C VAL A 47 -4.39 20.68 4.30
N LEU A 48 -4.70 19.42 3.99
CA LEU A 48 -5.86 19.04 3.18
C LEU A 48 -7.16 19.13 3.98
N THR A 49 -7.18 18.50 5.14
CA THR A 49 -8.36 18.46 6.01
C THR A 49 -8.01 17.94 7.41
N ARG A 50 -9.02 17.82 8.28
CA ARG A 50 -8.93 17.18 9.60
C ARG A 50 -9.80 15.93 9.61
N ILE A 51 -9.25 14.82 10.10
CA ILE A 51 -9.87 13.50 10.11
C ILE A 51 -10.14 13.09 11.55
N ALA A 52 -11.21 12.34 11.82
CA ALA A 52 -11.53 11.79 13.12
C ALA A 52 -10.33 10.97 13.66
N GLU A 53 -9.87 11.29 14.86
CA GLU A 53 -8.80 10.58 15.57
C GLU A 53 -9.42 9.57 16.53
N CYS A 54 -9.71 8.39 16.02
CA CYS A 54 -10.27 7.29 16.81
C CYS A 54 -9.23 6.70 17.79
N ASP A 55 -9.72 6.05 18.80
CA ASP A 55 -8.93 5.34 19.80
C ASP A 55 -9.45 3.92 20.07
N ALA A 56 -9.04 3.32 21.20
CA ALA A 56 -9.44 1.97 21.56
C ALA A 56 -10.96 1.83 21.82
N ALA A 57 -11.63 2.90 22.24
CA ALA A 57 -13.09 2.86 22.46
C ALA A 57 -13.85 2.82 21.13
N ASP A 58 -13.38 3.51 20.09
CA ASP A 58 -13.92 3.44 18.75
C ASP A 58 -13.68 2.05 18.13
N VAL A 59 -12.51 1.46 18.39
CA VAL A 59 -12.21 0.07 17.96
C VAL A 59 -13.20 -0.91 18.58
N GLU A 60 -13.51 -0.78 19.86
CA GLU A 60 -14.51 -1.62 20.53
C GLU A 60 -15.86 -1.56 19.82
N VAL A 61 -16.33 -0.35 19.46
CA VAL A 61 -17.59 -0.15 18.73
C VAL A 61 -17.53 -0.82 17.34
N ALA A 62 -16.41 -0.65 16.63
CA ALA A 62 -16.25 -1.25 15.30
C ALA A 62 -16.19 -2.78 15.36
N VAL A 63 -15.49 -3.34 16.35
CA VAL A 63 -15.42 -4.79 16.54
C VAL A 63 -16.78 -5.36 16.94
N ALA A 64 -17.51 -4.71 17.83
CA ALA A 64 -18.86 -5.11 18.20
C ALA A 64 -19.81 -5.14 16.98
N ALA A 65 -19.75 -4.12 16.11
CA ALA A 65 -20.51 -4.06 14.86
C ALA A 65 -20.12 -5.18 13.89
N ALA A 66 -18.81 -5.41 13.70
CA ALA A 66 -18.31 -6.47 12.82
C ALA A 66 -18.67 -7.86 13.32
N LYS A 67 -18.59 -8.10 14.62
CA LYS A 67 -18.98 -9.35 15.28
C LYS A 67 -20.47 -9.62 15.13
N ALA A 68 -21.33 -8.64 15.41
CA ALA A 68 -22.78 -8.75 15.22
C ALA A 68 -23.14 -9.08 13.76
N ALA A 69 -22.47 -8.41 12.79
CA ALA A 69 -22.70 -8.69 11.37
C ALA A 69 -22.26 -10.09 10.94
N PHE A 70 -21.23 -10.63 11.58
CA PHE A 70 -20.79 -12.00 11.34
C PHE A 70 -21.70 -13.04 12.00
N GLU A 71 -22.07 -12.84 13.25
CA GLU A 71 -22.89 -13.79 14.05
C GLU A 71 -24.31 -13.91 13.50
N ASP A 72 -24.96 -12.82 13.08
CA ASP A 72 -26.29 -12.85 12.46
C ASP A 72 -26.28 -13.32 11.00
N ARG A 73 -25.06 -13.56 10.46
CA ARG A 73 -24.81 -14.11 9.13
C ARG A 73 -25.36 -13.28 7.97
N ARG A 74 -25.58 -11.95 8.17
CA ARG A 74 -26.11 -11.05 7.12
C ARG A 74 -25.23 -10.99 5.86
N TRP A 75 -23.95 -11.37 5.97
CA TRP A 75 -23.00 -11.52 4.87
C TRP A 75 -22.53 -12.95 4.68
N ALA A 76 -22.03 -13.59 5.75
CA ALA A 76 -21.57 -14.98 5.73
C ALA A 76 -22.65 -15.97 5.29
N GLY A 77 -23.92 -15.67 5.59
CA GLY A 77 -25.07 -16.49 5.22
C GLY A 77 -25.62 -16.29 3.81
N LEU A 78 -25.14 -15.26 3.09
CA LEU A 78 -25.55 -15.04 1.70
C LEU A 78 -25.04 -16.16 0.80
N ALA A 79 -25.85 -16.49 -0.21
CA ALA A 79 -25.38 -17.41 -1.25
C ALA A 79 -24.10 -16.87 -1.93
N PRO A 80 -23.15 -17.73 -2.33
CA PRO A 80 -21.90 -17.29 -2.99
C PRO A 80 -22.11 -16.30 -4.14
N LYS A 81 -23.14 -16.53 -4.97
CA LYS A 81 -23.51 -15.65 -6.09
C LYS A 81 -23.93 -14.23 -5.67
N GLU A 82 -24.45 -14.06 -4.46
CA GLU A 82 -24.90 -12.76 -3.96
C GLU A 82 -23.71 -11.93 -3.50
N ARG A 83 -22.77 -12.55 -2.74
CA ARG A 83 -21.51 -11.92 -2.38
C ARG A 83 -20.68 -11.54 -3.61
N LYS A 84 -20.60 -12.47 -4.59
CA LYS A 84 -19.94 -12.21 -5.88
C LYS A 84 -20.51 -10.97 -6.57
N ARG A 85 -21.85 -10.85 -6.68
CA ARG A 85 -22.49 -9.69 -7.32
C ARG A 85 -22.17 -8.37 -6.61
N ALA A 86 -22.19 -8.37 -5.28
CA ALA A 86 -21.88 -7.18 -4.51
C ALA A 86 -20.41 -6.73 -4.70
N LEU A 87 -19.46 -7.68 -4.71
CA LEU A 87 -18.05 -7.37 -4.95
C LEU A 87 -17.78 -6.92 -6.39
N LEU A 88 -18.42 -7.53 -7.39
CA LEU A 88 -18.32 -7.07 -8.78
C LEU A 88 -18.89 -5.65 -8.93
N ARG A 89 -20.05 -5.36 -8.28
CA ARG A 89 -20.59 -4.00 -8.25
C ARG A 89 -19.65 -3.02 -7.58
N LEU A 90 -18.98 -3.40 -6.50
CA LEU A 90 -17.97 -2.56 -5.85
C LEU A 90 -16.81 -2.26 -6.81
N ALA A 91 -16.31 -3.27 -7.53
CA ALA A 91 -15.26 -3.07 -8.53
C ALA A 91 -15.70 -2.12 -9.66
N ASP A 92 -16.93 -2.24 -10.13
CA ASP A 92 -17.49 -1.35 -11.17
C ASP A 92 -17.64 0.09 -10.64
N LEU A 93 -18.01 0.30 -9.38
CA LEU A 93 -18.06 1.61 -8.74
C LEU A 93 -16.67 2.22 -8.58
N VAL A 94 -15.66 1.44 -8.17
CA VAL A 94 -14.27 1.89 -8.11
C VAL A 94 -13.78 2.33 -9.49
N GLU A 95 -14.08 1.57 -10.54
CA GLU A 95 -13.72 1.91 -11.92
C GLU A 95 -14.44 3.20 -12.39
N GLN A 96 -15.72 3.36 -12.10
CA GLN A 96 -16.48 4.58 -12.44
C GLN A 96 -15.91 5.82 -11.76
N HIS A 97 -15.38 5.69 -10.55
CA HIS A 97 -14.79 6.78 -9.77
C HIS A 97 -13.26 6.83 -9.82
N ALA A 98 -12.61 6.10 -10.75
CA ALA A 98 -11.16 5.96 -10.82
C ALA A 98 -10.41 7.29 -10.84
N GLN A 99 -10.87 8.28 -11.62
CA GLN A 99 -10.22 9.60 -11.69
C GLN A 99 -10.32 10.40 -10.39
N GLU A 100 -11.43 10.27 -9.66
CA GLU A 100 -11.62 10.91 -8.35
C GLU A 100 -10.72 10.24 -7.31
N LEU A 101 -10.72 8.91 -7.26
CA LEU A 101 -9.91 8.13 -6.34
C LEU A 101 -8.40 8.34 -6.56
N ALA A 102 -7.94 8.35 -7.82
CA ALA A 102 -6.55 8.64 -8.15
C ALA A 102 -6.12 10.05 -7.73
N LEU A 103 -7.01 11.04 -7.92
CA LEU A 103 -6.74 12.39 -7.44
C LEU A 103 -6.62 12.44 -5.92
N ILE A 104 -7.55 11.83 -5.19
CA ILE A 104 -7.53 11.78 -3.73
C ILE A 104 -6.25 11.11 -3.24
N GLU A 105 -5.88 9.98 -3.83
CA GLU A 105 -4.67 9.24 -3.50
C GLU A 105 -3.39 10.05 -3.79
N SER A 106 -3.34 10.74 -4.93
CA SER A 106 -2.22 11.62 -5.25
C SER A 106 -2.07 12.79 -4.26
N LEU A 107 -3.20 13.31 -3.74
CA LEU A 107 -3.21 14.44 -2.82
C LEU A 107 -2.70 14.10 -1.42
N ASP A 108 -2.98 12.92 -0.87
CA ASP A 108 -2.54 12.54 0.48
C ASP A 108 -1.31 11.62 0.51
N ASN A 109 -0.97 10.99 -0.62
CA ASN A 109 0.23 10.14 -0.74
C ASN A 109 1.43 10.86 -1.40
N GLY A 110 1.19 11.74 -2.36
CA GLY A 110 2.25 12.44 -3.09
C GLY A 110 2.70 11.79 -4.39
N LYS A 111 2.23 10.58 -4.75
CA LYS A 111 2.56 9.93 -6.02
C LYS A 111 1.93 10.65 -7.22
N PRO A 112 2.54 10.56 -8.43
CA PRO A 112 1.92 11.09 -9.63
C PRO A 112 0.51 10.52 -9.85
N VAL A 113 -0.46 11.38 -10.16
CA VAL A 113 -1.83 10.95 -10.42
C VAL A 113 -1.92 10.01 -11.63
N ASP A 114 -0.99 10.15 -12.58
CA ASP A 114 -0.90 9.27 -13.74
C ASP A 114 -0.45 7.85 -13.34
N ASP A 115 0.42 7.70 -12.33
CA ASP A 115 0.82 6.40 -11.76
C ASP A 115 -0.36 5.74 -11.01
N ALA A 116 -1.09 6.51 -10.21
CA ALA A 116 -2.30 6.01 -9.54
C ALA A 116 -3.33 5.48 -10.56
N LEU A 117 -3.54 6.21 -11.66
CA LEU A 117 -4.45 5.80 -12.75
C LEU A 117 -3.95 4.59 -13.55
N ALA A 118 -2.63 4.48 -13.75
CA ALA A 118 -2.06 3.43 -14.59
C ALA A 118 -1.77 2.12 -13.84
N ALA A 119 -1.59 2.19 -12.51
CA ALA A 119 -1.21 1.03 -11.70
C ALA A 119 -2.17 0.78 -10.52
N ASP A 120 -2.30 1.72 -9.57
CA ASP A 120 -3.03 1.46 -8.32
C ASP A 120 -4.51 1.17 -8.54
N LEU A 121 -5.19 1.95 -9.37
CA LEU A 121 -6.61 1.76 -9.65
C LEU A 121 -6.89 0.47 -10.44
N PRO A 122 -6.17 0.17 -11.52
CA PRO A 122 -6.31 -1.12 -12.21
C PRO A 122 -6.07 -2.32 -11.30
N ASP A 123 -5.02 -2.29 -10.45
CA ASP A 123 -4.72 -3.36 -9.51
C ASP A 123 -5.84 -3.56 -8.47
N ALA A 124 -6.35 -2.47 -7.90
CA ALA A 124 -7.47 -2.52 -6.96
C ALA A 124 -8.74 -3.10 -7.60
N ILE A 125 -9.07 -2.68 -8.83
CA ILE A 125 -10.24 -3.14 -9.57
C ILE A 125 -10.11 -4.62 -9.93
N GLU A 126 -8.94 -5.02 -10.46
CA GLU A 126 -8.66 -6.41 -10.85
C GLU A 126 -8.68 -7.33 -9.62
N THR A 127 -8.09 -6.90 -8.53
CA THR A 127 -8.10 -7.64 -7.25
C THR A 127 -9.52 -7.89 -6.75
N LEU A 128 -10.39 -6.88 -6.77
CA LEU A 128 -11.80 -7.02 -6.40
C LEU A 128 -12.52 -8.01 -7.32
N ARG A 129 -12.34 -7.87 -8.64
CA ARG A 129 -12.96 -8.75 -9.63
C ARG A 129 -12.47 -10.19 -9.50
N TRP A 130 -11.16 -10.39 -9.38
CA TRP A 130 -10.57 -11.71 -9.25
C TRP A 130 -11.13 -12.48 -8.04
N HIS A 131 -11.16 -11.84 -6.87
CA HIS A 131 -11.69 -12.48 -5.66
C HIS A 131 -13.20 -12.71 -5.73
N ALA A 132 -13.96 -11.78 -6.34
CA ALA A 132 -15.37 -11.98 -6.59
C ALA A 132 -15.61 -13.20 -7.48
N GLU A 133 -14.83 -13.35 -8.57
CA GLU A 133 -14.93 -14.50 -9.46
C GLU A 133 -14.45 -15.81 -8.82
N ALA A 134 -13.55 -15.76 -7.84
CA ALA A 134 -13.06 -16.94 -7.13
C ALA A 134 -14.08 -17.55 -6.17
N ILE A 135 -15.09 -16.80 -5.71
CA ILE A 135 -16.05 -17.24 -4.67
C ILE A 135 -16.70 -18.58 -5.01
N ASP A 136 -17.14 -18.77 -6.25
CA ASP A 136 -17.84 -19.96 -6.73
C ASP A 136 -16.91 -21.02 -7.34
N LYS A 137 -15.59 -20.87 -7.18
CA LYS A 137 -14.56 -21.76 -7.74
C LYS A 137 -13.69 -22.43 -6.66
N LEU A 138 -13.91 -22.09 -5.39
CA LEU A 138 -13.24 -22.70 -4.26
C LEU A 138 -14.12 -23.83 -3.71
N TYR A 139 -13.82 -25.06 -4.12
CA TYR A 139 -14.59 -26.25 -3.72
C TYR A 139 -14.12 -26.80 -2.37
N ASP A 140 -15.09 -27.36 -1.64
CA ASP A 140 -14.83 -28.23 -0.51
C ASP A 140 -14.25 -29.56 -0.98
N GLN A 141 -13.68 -30.35 -0.07
CA GLN A 141 -12.99 -31.60 -0.41
C GLN A 141 -13.61 -32.77 0.34
N SER A 142 -13.61 -33.94 -0.27
CA SER A 142 -13.90 -35.21 0.39
C SER A 142 -12.62 -36.04 0.53
N SER A 143 -12.38 -36.59 1.71
CA SER A 143 -11.22 -37.47 1.95
C SER A 143 -11.54 -38.92 1.58
N PRO A 144 -10.56 -39.71 1.13
CA PRO A 144 -10.71 -41.15 0.98
C PRO A 144 -10.99 -41.79 2.34
N THR A 145 -12.09 -42.56 2.43
CA THR A 145 -12.52 -43.24 3.66
C THR A 145 -13.04 -44.63 3.31
N PRO A 146 -13.12 -45.56 4.27
CA PRO A 146 -13.86 -46.82 4.11
C PRO A 146 -15.30 -46.57 3.65
N GLY A 147 -15.90 -47.59 2.97
CA GLY A 147 -17.17 -47.42 2.26
C GLY A 147 -18.40 -47.09 3.11
N ASP A 148 -18.27 -47.19 4.42
CA ASP A 148 -19.31 -46.87 5.43
C ASP A 148 -19.13 -45.48 6.07
N LEU A 149 -18.11 -44.72 5.68
CA LEU A 149 -17.79 -43.40 6.23
C LEU A 149 -17.63 -42.35 5.11
N VAL A 150 -18.14 -41.15 5.38
CA VAL A 150 -17.90 -39.94 4.54
C VAL A 150 -17.19 -38.90 5.37
N SER A 151 -16.06 -38.44 4.88
CA SER A 151 -15.31 -37.34 5.48
C SER A 151 -15.24 -36.15 4.53
N LEU A 152 -15.66 -34.99 5.02
CA LEU A 152 -15.68 -33.74 4.26
C LEU A 152 -14.75 -32.71 4.91
N VAL A 153 -14.00 -31.97 4.08
CA VAL A 153 -13.27 -30.77 4.49
C VAL A 153 -14.04 -29.57 3.96
N VAL A 154 -14.71 -28.87 4.86
CA VAL A 154 -15.56 -27.71 4.54
C VAL A 154 -14.79 -26.43 4.84
N ARG A 155 -14.86 -25.45 3.93
CA ARG A 155 -14.27 -24.12 4.10
C ARG A 155 -15.28 -23.19 4.76
N GLU A 156 -14.86 -22.57 5.84
CA GLU A 156 -15.70 -21.61 6.58
C GLU A 156 -14.97 -20.27 6.74
N PRO A 157 -15.70 -19.13 6.83
CA PRO A 157 -15.09 -17.85 7.17
C PRO A 157 -14.46 -17.91 8.57
N VAL A 158 -13.39 -17.15 8.77
CA VAL A 158 -12.67 -17.15 10.05
C VAL A 158 -13.34 -16.28 11.11
N GLY A 159 -14.16 -15.30 10.73
CA GLY A 159 -14.84 -14.42 11.66
C GLY A 159 -14.61 -12.94 11.39
N VAL A 160 -14.18 -12.20 12.40
CA VAL A 160 -13.83 -10.79 12.33
C VAL A 160 -12.35 -10.65 11.93
N VAL A 161 -12.10 -9.98 10.82
CA VAL A 161 -10.76 -9.71 10.31
C VAL A 161 -10.39 -8.26 10.58
N GLY A 162 -9.24 -8.02 11.22
CA GLY A 162 -8.59 -6.72 11.29
C GLY A 162 -7.59 -6.57 10.15
N ALA A 163 -7.56 -5.43 9.48
CA ALA A 163 -6.55 -5.08 8.49
C ALA A 163 -5.90 -3.73 8.83
N VAL A 164 -4.58 -3.72 8.97
CA VAL A 164 -3.80 -2.49 9.16
C VAL A 164 -2.94 -2.31 7.93
N ILE A 165 -3.19 -1.21 7.18
CA ILE A 165 -2.60 -0.99 5.87
C ILE A 165 -1.64 0.20 5.88
N PRO A 166 -0.60 0.17 5.02
CA PRO A 166 0.41 1.23 4.92
C PRO A 166 -0.06 2.39 4.05
N TRP A 167 0.80 3.38 3.93
CA TRP A 167 0.55 4.62 3.20
C TRP A 167 1.01 4.62 1.73
N ASN A 168 1.85 3.67 1.29
CA ASN A 168 2.51 3.76 -0.02
C ASN A 168 1.61 3.36 -1.23
N PHE A 169 0.72 2.39 -1.06
CA PHE A 169 -0.30 2.00 -2.05
C PHE A 169 -1.67 1.89 -1.37
N PRO A 170 -2.26 3.03 -0.96
CA PRO A 170 -3.42 3.03 -0.07
C PRO A 170 -4.60 2.22 -0.61
N LEU A 171 -5.04 2.52 -1.83
CA LEU A 171 -6.22 1.89 -2.42
C LEU A 171 -5.96 0.45 -2.90
N ALA A 172 -4.80 0.20 -3.50
CA ALA A 172 -4.44 -1.14 -3.97
C ALA A 172 -4.34 -2.13 -2.80
N ILE A 173 -3.66 -1.74 -1.71
CA ILE A 173 -3.54 -2.59 -0.52
C ILE A 173 -4.88 -2.69 0.23
N LEU A 174 -5.68 -1.64 0.26
CA LEU A 174 -7.04 -1.70 0.79
C LEU A 174 -7.86 -2.78 0.05
N ALA A 175 -7.84 -2.78 -1.27
CA ALA A 175 -8.52 -3.78 -2.09
C ALA A 175 -7.95 -5.19 -1.85
N MET A 176 -6.61 -5.32 -1.78
CA MET A 176 -5.91 -6.59 -1.51
C MET A 176 -6.30 -7.21 -0.16
N LYS A 177 -6.65 -6.41 0.86
CA LYS A 177 -7.15 -6.92 2.15
C LYS A 177 -8.67 -7.11 2.16
N THR A 178 -9.40 -6.20 1.53
CA THR A 178 -10.87 -6.20 1.52
C THR A 178 -11.44 -7.35 0.68
N ALA A 179 -10.92 -7.53 -0.52
CA ALA A 179 -11.47 -8.49 -1.48
C ALA A 179 -11.47 -9.93 -0.95
N PRO A 180 -10.35 -10.52 -0.48
CA PRO A 180 -10.36 -11.89 0.05
C PRO A 180 -11.15 -12.02 1.36
N ALA A 181 -11.12 -11.00 2.24
CA ALA A 181 -11.88 -11.04 3.49
C ALA A 181 -13.38 -11.14 3.22
N LEU A 182 -13.91 -10.27 2.38
CA LEU A 182 -15.33 -10.24 2.04
C LEU A 182 -15.73 -11.43 1.15
N ALA A 183 -14.91 -11.83 0.19
CA ALA A 183 -15.16 -13.02 -0.62
C ALA A 183 -15.28 -14.27 0.24
N GLY A 184 -14.43 -14.41 1.26
CA GLY A 184 -14.47 -15.49 2.24
C GLY A 184 -15.67 -15.46 3.18
N GLY A 185 -16.48 -14.38 3.19
CA GLY A 185 -17.65 -14.25 4.05
C GLY A 185 -17.37 -13.67 5.44
N ASN A 186 -16.20 -13.08 5.64
CA ASN A 186 -15.82 -12.45 6.91
C ASN A 186 -16.38 -11.04 7.04
N SER A 187 -16.39 -10.52 8.28
CA SER A 187 -16.50 -9.09 8.55
C SER A 187 -15.10 -8.49 8.68
N LEU A 188 -14.93 -7.22 8.23
CA LEU A 188 -13.64 -6.58 8.12
C LEU A 188 -13.62 -5.22 8.82
N ILE A 189 -12.54 -4.96 9.55
CA ILE A 189 -12.21 -3.65 10.12
C ILE A 189 -10.85 -3.22 9.58
N VAL A 190 -10.81 -2.09 8.89
CA VAL A 190 -9.59 -1.53 8.31
C VAL A 190 -9.10 -0.34 9.12
N LYS A 191 -7.82 -0.33 9.46
CA LYS A 191 -7.09 0.87 9.90
C LYS A 191 -6.19 1.34 8.77
N PRO A 192 -6.54 2.39 8.01
CA PRO A 192 -5.62 2.98 7.04
C PRO A 192 -4.47 3.72 7.74
N ALA A 193 -3.35 3.93 7.04
CA ALA A 193 -2.30 4.80 7.57
C ALA A 193 -2.84 6.22 7.79
N GLU A 194 -2.36 6.87 8.83
CA GLU A 194 -2.79 8.23 9.19
C GLU A 194 -2.46 9.25 8.10
N GLN A 195 -1.41 9.02 7.32
CA GLN A 195 -1.03 9.91 6.22
C GLN A 195 -2.01 9.81 5.05
N THR A 196 -2.52 8.60 4.73
CA THR A 196 -3.28 8.30 3.51
C THR A 196 -4.65 7.69 3.83
N THR A 197 -5.46 8.44 4.53
CA THR A 197 -6.79 7.98 4.99
C THR A 197 -7.90 8.27 3.97
N LEU A 198 -7.71 9.27 3.10
CA LEU A 198 -8.80 9.87 2.33
C LEU A 198 -9.39 8.93 1.28
N SER A 199 -8.55 8.20 0.53
CA SER A 199 -9.02 7.24 -0.47
C SER A 199 -9.78 6.07 0.16
N ALA A 200 -9.36 5.63 1.36
CA ALA A 200 -10.06 4.57 2.10
C ALA A 200 -11.46 5.01 2.55
N LEU A 201 -11.62 6.24 3.02
CA LEU A 201 -12.93 6.78 3.41
C LEU A 201 -13.86 6.97 2.20
N ARG A 202 -13.33 7.40 1.05
CA ARG A 202 -14.12 7.44 -0.19
C ARG A 202 -14.51 6.02 -0.66
N PHE A 203 -13.62 5.06 -0.53
CA PHE A 203 -13.92 3.65 -0.82
C PHE A 203 -15.06 3.12 0.06
N ALA A 204 -15.14 3.52 1.33
CA ALA A 204 -16.24 3.12 2.22
C ALA A 204 -17.61 3.62 1.74
N GLU A 205 -17.70 4.79 1.10
CA GLU A 205 -18.94 5.26 0.46
C GLU A 205 -19.34 4.32 -0.68
N LEU A 206 -18.37 3.85 -1.48
CA LEU A 206 -18.62 2.91 -2.58
C LEU A 206 -19.01 1.52 -2.06
N VAL A 207 -18.46 1.09 -0.93
CA VAL A 207 -18.85 -0.17 -0.25
C VAL A 207 -20.33 -0.12 0.14
N ALA A 208 -20.79 0.99 0.72
CA ALA A 208 -22.19 1.18 1.07
C ALA A 208 -23.09 1.21 -0.17
N GLU A 209 -22.67 1.90 -1.24
CA GLU A 209 -23.39 1.97 -2.52
C GLU A 209 -23.45 0.60 -3.22
N ALA A 210 -22.42 -0.23 -3.08
CA ALA A 210 -22.42 -1.61 -3.60
C ALA A 210 -23.44 -2.52 -2.91
N GLY A 211 -24.00 -2.10 -1.78
CA GLY A 211 -24.98 -2.84 -1.02
C GLY A 211 -24.37 -3.87 -0.07
N ILE A 212 -23.11 -3.71 0.31
CA ILE A 212 -22.48 -4.51 1.37
C ILE A 212 -23.11 -4.09 2.70
N PRO A 213 -23.64 -5.05 3.50
CA PRO A 213 -24.44 -4.72 4.69
C PRO A 213 -23.62 -3.98 5.77
N ALA A 214 -24.33 -3.18 6.59
CA ALA A 214 -23.76 -2.49 7.74
C ALA A 214 -23.02 -3.47 8.68
N GLY A 215 -21.89 -3.04 9.23
CA GLY A 215 -21.02 -3.83 10.10
C GLY A 215 -20.07 -4.80 9.38
N VAL A 216 -20.37 -5.20 8.13
CA VAL A 216 -19.52 -6.14 7.36
C VAL A 216 -18.19 -5.52 6.99
N PHE A 217 -18.18 -4.22 6.68
CA PHE A 217 -16.97 -3.44 6.38
C PHE A 217 -16.96 -2.19 7.25
N ASN A 218 -15.84 -1.95 7.92
CA ASN A 218 -15.65 -0.80 8.81
C ASN A 218 -14.27 -0.18 8.59
N ILE A 219 -14.18 1.14 8.75
CA ILE A 219 -12.90 1.87 8.75
C ILE A 219 -12.78 2.65 10.06
N VAL A 220 -11.72 2.38 10.81
CA VAL A 220 -11.35 3.12 12.02
C VAL A 220 -10.08 3.91 11.74
N THR A 221 -10.21 5.23 11.71
CA THR A 221 -9.12 6.18 11.45
C THR A 221 -8.33 6.45 12.74
N GLY A 222 -7.07 6.88 12.63
CA GLY A 222 -6.22 7.16 13.80
C GLY A 222 -4.83 6.53 13.69
N PHE A 223 -4.07 6.58 14.77
CA PHE A 223 -2.66 6.20 14.78
C PHE A 223 -2.43 4.71 15.02
N GLY A 224 -1.25 4.23 14.57
CA GLY A 224 -0.85 2.83 14.75
C GLY A 224 -0.75 2.42 16.22
N GLU A 225 -0.23 3.30 17.05
CA GLU A 225 0.00 3.11 18.50
C GLU A 225 -1.31 3.03 19.30
N THR A 226 -2.39 3.57 18.79
CA THR A 226 -3.73 3.53 19.44
C THR A 226 -4.62 2.52 18.74
N VAL A 227 -5.17 2.84 17.58
CA VAL A 227 -6.12 1.99 16.84
C VAL A 227 -5.49 0.69 16.38
N GLY A 228 -4.24 0.74 15.81
CA GLY A 228 -3.55 -0.47 15.36
C GLY A 228 -3.27 -1.44 16.51
N GLN A 229 -2.77 -0.92 17.64
CA GLN A 229 -2.53 -1.73 18.83
C GLN A 229 -3.83 -2.32 19.39
N ALA A 230 -4.90 -1.52 19.48
CA ALA A 230 -6.20 -1.98 19.98
C ALA A 230 -6.75 -3.13 19.13
N LEU A 231 -6.72 -3.02 17.79
CA LEU A 231 -7.10 -4.11 16.87
C LEU A 231 -6.23 -5.35 17.07
N GLY A 232 -4.90 -5.15 17.21
CA GLY A 232 -3.96 -6.26 17.41
C GLY A 232 -4.21 -7.06 18.69
N ARG A 233 -4.63 -6.38 19.76
CA ARG A 233 -4.88 -6.97 21.08
C ARG A 233 -6.33 -7.40 21.32
N HIS A 234 -7.25 -7.03 20.43
CA HIS A 234 -8.67 -7.26 20.68
C HIS A 234 -9.04 -8.76 20.68
N PRO A 235 -9.69 -9.29 21.72
CA PRO A 235 -9.98 -10.72 21.82
C PRO A 235 -10.99 -11.23 20.79
N ASP A 236 -11.88 -10.39 20.29
CA ASP A 236 -12.90 -10.71 19.29
C ASP A 236 -12.47 -10.42 17.84
N VAL A 237 -11.20 -10.15 17.59
CA VAL A 237 -10.60 -10.15 16.26
C VAL A 237 -9.97 -11.51 16.03
N ASP A 238 -10.45 -12.28 15.05
CA ASP A 238 -10.06 -13.69 14.82
C ASP A 238 -8.82 -13.82 13.94
N CYS A 239 -8.60 -12.85 13.06
CA CYS A 239 -7.45 -12.79 12.17
C CYS A 239 -7.02 -11.32 11.99
N LEU A 240 -5.71 -11.06 11.93
CA LEU A 240 -5.19 -9.74 11.63
C LEU A 240 -4.24 -9.81 10.43
N SER A 241 -4.50 -8.98 9.42
CA SER A 241 -3.61 -8.79 8.27
C SER A 241 -2.94 -7.43 8.36
N PHE A 242 -1.61 -7.43 8.38
CA PHE A 242 -0.78 -6.24 8.45
C PHE A 242 0.11 -6.13 7.21
N THR A 243 0.23 -4.92 6.67
CA THR A 243 1.27 -4.56 5.71
C THR A 243 1.98 -3.31 6.20
N GLY A 244 3.32 -3.37 6.26
CA GLY A 244 4.16 -2.25 6.71
C GLY A 244 5.56 -2.69 7.10
N SER A 245 6.19 -1.98 8.06
CA SER A 245 7.57 -2.27 8.45
C SER A 245 7.70 -3.59 9.22
N THR A 246 8.86 -4.25 9.07
CA THR A 246 9.20 -5.48 9.81
C THR A 246 9.16 -5.27 11.33
N GLU A 247 9.54 -4.09 11.81
CA GLU A 247 9.49 -3.75 13.23
C GLU A 247 8.05 -3.79 13.77
N VAL A 248 7.13 -3.11 13.08
CA VAL A 248 5.71 -3.07 13.48
C VAL A 248 5.06 -4.46 13.31
N GLY A 249 5.45 -5.23 12.30
CA GLY A 249 4.97 -6.61 12.13
C GLY A 249 5.27 -7.49 13.34
N ARG A 250 6.44 -7.30 13.97
CA ARG A 250 6.79 -8.00 15.24
C ARG A 250 5.87 -7.62 16.39
N TYR A 251 5.40 -6.37 16.46
CA TYR A 251 4.42 -5.96 17.48
C TYR A 251 3.10 -6.70 17.31
N PHE A 252 2.61 -6.89 16.08
CA PHE A 252 1.37 -7.64 15.86
C PHE A 252 1.47 -9.11 16.25
N LEU A 253 2.61 -9.76 16.02
CA LEU A 253 2.86 -11.12 16.54
C LEU A 253 2.83 -11.14 18.07
N LYS A 254 3.44 -10.13 18.70
CA LYS A 254 3.42 -9.99 20.17
C LYS A 254 2.00 -9.73 20.69
N TYR A 255 1.22 -8.84 20.05
CA TYR A 255 -0.15 -8.57 20.44
C TYR A 255 -1.04 -9.81 20.32
N ALA A 256 -0.87 -10.61 19.27
CA ALA A 256 -1.57 -11.88 19.12
C ALA A 256 -1.20 -12.87 20.22
N ALA A 257 0.08 -12.99 20.56
CA ALA A 257 0.57 -13.87 21.64
C ALA A 257 0.05 -13.47 23.03
N GLU A 258 -0.10 -12.16 23.25
CA GLU A 258 -0.58 -11.58 24.52
C GLU A 258 -2.11 -11.49 24.63
N SER A 259 -2.86 -11.92 23.59
CA SER A 259 -4.33 -11.87 23.55
C SER A 259 -4.95 -13.24 23.29
N ASN A 260 -5.61 -13.43 22.16
CA ASN A 260 -6.37 -14.64 21.83
C ASN A 260 -5.65 -15.62 20.89
N LEU A 261 -4.34 -15.43 20.61
CA LEU A 261 -3.55 -16.24 19.67
C LEU A 261 -4.09 -16.19 18.22
N LYS A 262 -4.72 -15.07 17.84
CA LYS A 262 -5.27 -14.89 16.48
C LYS A 262 -4.22 -15.12 15.40
N LYS A 263 -4.66 -15.54 14.24
CA LYS A 263 -3.79 -15.65 13.08
C LYS A 263 -3.33 -14.26 12.64
N VAL A 264 -2.03 -14.08 12.45
CA VAL A 264 -1.42 -12.86 11.92
C VAL A 264 -0.84 -13.15 10.55
N ILE A 265 -1.24 -12.35 9.55
CA ILE A 265 -0.74 -12.39 8.17
C ILE A 265 0.08 -11.12 7.97
N LEU A 266 1.34 -11.28 7.59
CA LEU A 266 2.29 -10.17 7.49
C LEU A 266 2.80 -10.03 6.06
N GLU A 267 2.69 -8.81 5.52
CA GLU A 267 3.39 -8.31 4.35
C GLU A 267 4.35 -7.23 4.81
N LEU A 268 5.63 -7.41 4.60
CA LEU A 268 6.68 -6.60 5.20
C LEU A 268 7.63 -6.04 4.15
N GLY A 269 8.61 -5.26 4.60
CA GLY A 269 9.61 -4.66 3.74
C GLY A 269 10.61 -5.66 3.15
N GLY A 270 11.43 -5.17 2.23
CA GLY A 270 12.43 -5.96 1.54
C GLY A 270 13.65 -5.18 1.09
N LYS A 271 14.65 -5.91 0.60
CA LYS A 271 15.86 -5.35 -0.01
C LYS A 271 16.20 -6.17 -1.26
N SER A 272 15.25 -6.24 -2.19
CA SER A 272 15.32 -7.10 -3.37
C SER A 272 16.50 -6.78 -4.27
N PRO A 273 17.28 -7.79 -4.73
CA PRO A 273 18.35 -7.58 -5.69
C PRO A 273 17.84 -7.70 -7.13
N ALA A 274 18.28 -6.79 -7.99
CA ALA A 274 18.28 -6.96 -9.42
C ALA A 274 19.67 -7.44 -9.85
N ILE A 275 19.77 -8.48 -10.66
CA ILE A 275 21.06 -9.09 -11.06
C ILE A 275 21.25 -8.95 -12.56
N VAL A 276 22.39 -8.38 -12.98
CA VAL A 276 22.76 -8.23 -14.40
C VAL A 276 24.10 -8.90 -14.64
N MET A 277 24.09 -9.96 -15.49
CA MET A 277 25.27 -10.72 -15.86
C MET A 277 25.93 -10.17 -17.13
N ASP A 278 27.07 -10.73 -17.54
CA ASP A 278 27.87 -10.22 -18.66
C ASP A 278 27.43 -10.70 -20.05
N ASP A 279 26.42 -11.54 -20.13
CA ASP A 279 25.84 -12.10 -21.35
C ASP A 279 24.72 -11.22 -21.97
N VAL A 280 24.67 -9.94 -21.57
CA VAL A 280 23.66 -8.99 -22.04
C VAL A 280 24.15 -8.20 -23.24
N ASP A 281 23.45 -8.30 -24.37
CA ASP A 281 23.74 -7.55 -25.60
C ASP A 281 23.06 -6.17 -25.63
N ASP A 282 21.75 -6.12 -25.34
CA ASP A 282 20.94 -4.90 -25.31
C ASP A 282 20.65 -4.43 -23.87
N LEU A 283 21.16 -3.26 -23.52
CA LEU A 283 21.00 -2.67 -22.19
C LEU A 283 19.72 -1.86 -22.05
N GLN A 284 19.09 -1.41 -23.14
CA GLN A 284 17.95 -0.50 -23.06
C GLN A 284 16.77 -1.07 -22.27
N PRO A 285 16.27 -2.29 -22.52
CA PRO A 285 15.17 -2.87 -21.75
C PRO A 285 15.53 -3.05 -20.26
N ILE A 286 16.80 -3.34 -19.98
CA ILE A 286 17.30 -3.55 -18.62
C ILE A 286 17.30 -2.23 -17.85
N VAL A 287 17.80 -1.18 -18.47
CA VAL A 287 17.83 0.18 -17.89
C VAL A 287 16.42 0.66 -17.56
N GLU A 288 15.46 0.44 -18.47
CA GLU A 288 14.04 0.77 -18.25
C GLU A 288 13.46 0.02 -17.06
N GLN A 289 13.68 -1.30 -16.98
CA GLN A 289 13.17 -2.12 -15.88
C GLN A 289 13.84 -1.78 -14.53
N LEU A 290 15.15 -1.50 -14.52
CA LEU A 290 15.85 -1.07 -13.32
C LEU A 290 15.34 0.28 -12.83
N ALA A 291 15.10 1.24 -13.73
CA ALA A 291 14.56 2.54 -13.38
C ALA A 291 13.14 2.43 -12.80
N ILE A 292 12.24 1.71 -13.48
CA ILE A 292 10.90 1.44 -12.96
C ILE A 292 10.98 0.73 -11.60
N GLY A 293 11.84 -0.27 -11.48
CA GLY A 293 11.99 -1.08 -10.26
C GLY A 293 12.39 -0.30 -9.00
N ILE A 294 12.99 0.89 -9.14
CA ILE A 294 13.42 1.70 -8.00
C ILE A 294 12.80 3.10 -7.95
N LEU A 295 12.35 3.66 -9.06
CA LEU A 295 11.84 5.03 -9.12
C LEU A 295 10.32 5.12 -9.13
N PHE A 296 9.62 4.04 -9.52
CA PHE A 296 8.17 3.99 -9.47
C PHE A 296 7.66 4.28 -8.06
N SER A 297 6.63 5.10 -7.95
CA SER A 297 6.09 5.57 -6.65
C SER A 297 7.18 6.13 -5.72
N GLN A 298 8.09 6.97 -6.23
CA GLN A 298 9.20 7.61 -5.50
C GLN A 298 10.17 6.60 -4.83
N GLY A 299 10.16 5.33 -5.24
CA GLY A 299 10.90 4.26 -4.55
C GLY A 299 10.28 3.83 -3.23
N GLU A 300 9.10 4.29 -2.89
CA GLU A 300 8.32 3.94 -1.71
C GLU A 300 7.57 2.61 -1.91
N ASN A 301 8.33 1.57 -2.30
CA ASN A 301 7.81 0.29 -2.72
C ASN A 301 8.54 -0.87 -2.03
N CYS A 302 7.80 -1.75 -1.36
CA CYS A 302 8.32 -2.93 -0.67
C CYS A 302 8.99 -3.96 -1.61
N SER A 303 8.60 -3.98 -2.89
CA SER A 303 9.18 -4.84 -3.93
C SER A 303 10.30 -4.16 -4.73
N ALA A 304 10.73 -2.95 -4.35
CA ALA A 304 11.74 -2.20 -5.09
C ALA A 304 13.04 -2.97 -5.27
N GLY A 305 13.57 -3.01 -6.50
CA GLY A 305 14.89 -3.55 -6.83
C GLY A 305 16.01 -2.60 -6.39
N SER A 306 16.09 -2.34 -5.08
CA SER A 306 16.95 -1.30 -4.49
C SER A 306 18.44 -1.65 -4.44
N ARG A 307 18.81 -2.91 -4.74
CA ARG A 307 20.20 -3.33 -4.93
C ARG A 307 20.39 -3.81 -6.37
N LEU A 308 21.35 -3.21 -7.08
CA LEU A 308 21.80 -3.68 -8.38
C LEU A 308 23.10 -4.46 -8.21
N LEU A 309 23.07 -5.77 -8.44
CA LEU A 309 24.23 -6.63 -8.49
C LEU A 309 24.64 -6.78 -9.95
N VAL A 310 25.75 -6.17 -10.35
CA VAL A 310 26.15 -6.10 -11.76
C VAL A 310 27.53 -6.67 -12.00
N HIS A 311 27.64 -7.53 -13.03
CA HIS A 311 28.91 -8.11 -13.43
C HIS A 311 29.91 -7.04 -13.88
N GLU A 312 31.15 -7.12 -13.41
CA GLU A 312 32.21 -6.11 -13.63
C GLU A 312 32.40 -5.70 -15.09
N LYS A 313 32.28 -6.66 -16.05
CA LYS A 313 32.47 -6.39 -17.48
C LYS A 313 31.41 -5.49 -18.11
N VAL A 314 30.19 -5.47 -17.58
CA VAL A 314 29.09 -4.65 -18.14
C VAL A 314 28.77 -3.43 -17.28
N LYS A 315 29.27 -3.39 -16.04
CA LYS A 315 29.00 -2.34 -15.06
C LYS A 315 29.17 -0.92 -15.63
N GLY A 316 30.31 -0.63 -16.27
CA GLY A 316 30.60 0.72 -16.78
C GLY A 316 29.52 1.19 -17.77
N ARG A 317 29.25 0.39 -18.81
CA ARG A 317 28.24 0.71 -19.84
C ARG A 317 26.83 0.81 -19.24
N LEU A 318 26.50 -0.07 -18.32
CA LEU A 318 25.17 -0.08 -17.67
C LEU A 318 24.96 1.17 -16.82
N LEU A 319 25.96 1.57 -16.01
CA LEU A 319 25.85 2.75 -15.15
C LEU A 319 25.76 4.05 -15.96
N GLU A 320 26.52 4.18 -17.05
CA GLU A 320 26.39 5.32 -17.96
C GLU A 320 24.96 5.44 -18.52
N ALA A 321 24.39 4.32 -19.02
CA ALA A 321 23.05 4.28 -19.55
C ALA A 321 21.97 4.54 -18.47
N LEU A 322 22.15 4.01 -17.26
CA LEU A 322 21.27 4.25 -16.13
C LEU A 322 21.24 5.72 -15.69
N VAL A 323 22.42 6.35 -15.57
CA VAL A 323 22.53 7.77 -15.22
C VAL A 323 21.79 8.64 -16.22
N GLU A 324 21.96 8.40 -17.53
CA GLU A 324 21.27 9.16 -18.56
C GLU A 324 19.75 8.90 -18.54
N HIS A 325 19.33 7.65 -18.30
CA HIS A 325 17.91 7.32 -18.22
C HIS A 325 17.26 7.92 -16.96
N PHE A 326 17.90 7.87 -15.80
CA PHE A 326 17.37 8.45 -14.55
C PHE A 326 17.13 9.96 -14.67
N LYS A 327 17.95 10.70 -15.44
CA LYS A 327 17.73 12.13 -15.73
C LYS A 327 16.42 12.41 -16.46
N THR A 328 15.85 11.42 -17.14
CA THR A 328 14.55 11.54 -17.80
C THR A 328 13.36 11.41 -16.84
N TRP A 329 13.61 10.94 -15.62
CA TRP A 329 12.60 10.81 -14.59
C TRP A 329 12.39 12.16 -13.88
N THR A 330 11.46 12.93 -14.42
CA THR A 330 11.16 14.29 -13.92
C THR A 330 10.55 14.24 -12.53
N VAL A 331 11.17 14.96 -11.58
CA VAL A 331 10.62 15.16 -10.24
C VAL A 331 9.76 16.42 -10.23
N GLY A 332 8.50 16.30 -9.82
CA GLY A 332 7.59 17.42 -9.94
C GLY A 332 6.31 17.32 -9.13
N ASP A 333 5.41 18.29 -9.35
CA ASP A 333 4.07 18.28 -8.79
C ASP A 333 3.33 17.03 -9.30
N PRO A 334 2.77 16.20 -8.40
CA PRO A 334 2.08 14.96 -8.76
C PRO A 334 0.88 15.13 -9.70
N LEU A 335 0.28 16.31 -9.74
CA LEU A 335 -0.89 16.59 -10.58
C LEU A 335 -0.53 17.08 -11.99
N VAL A 336 0.75 17.40 -12.22
CA VAL A 336 1.24 17.87 -13.52
C VAL A 336 1.54 16.70 -14.43
N GLU A 337 1.05 16.77 -15.67
CA GLU A 337 1.30 15.78 -16.72
C GLU A 337 2.81 15.61 -16.99
N GLY A 338 3.25 14.35 -17.09
CA GLY A 338 4.65 14.03 -17.35
C GLY A 338 5.54 14.05 -16.10
N THR A 339 5.02 14.36 -14.92
CA THR A 339 5.71 14.10 -13.67
C THR A 339 5.85 12.58 -13.49
N ARG A 340 7.08 12.10 -13.25
CA ARG A 340 7.38 10.68 -13.07
C ARG A 340 7.77 10.31 -11.65
N ILE A 341 8.16 11.29 -10.85
CA ILE A 341 8.46 11.14 -9.43
C ILE A 341 7.75 12.27 -8.70
N GLY A 342 6.86 11.93 -7.82
CA GLY A 342 6.11 12.87 -6.98
C GLY A 342 6.86 13.23 -5.69
N ALA A 343 6.09 13.69 -4.69
CA ALA A 343 6.61 13.96 -3.36
C ALA A 343 6.65 12.68 -2.51
N LEU A 344 7.65 12.57 -1.64
CA LEU A 344 7.70 11.57 -0.58
C LEU A 344 6.59 11.82 0.44
N ILE A 345 6.14 10.79 1.13
CA ILE A 345 4.96 10.82 1.99
C ILE A 345 4.99 11.92 3.07
N ASP A 346 6.10 12.15 3.74
CA ASP A 346 6.23 13.17 4.79
C ASP A 346 7.68 13.62 5.02
N GLU A 347 7.84 14.70 5.81
CA GLU A 347 9.15 15.26 6.13
C GLU A 347 10.03 14.28 6.93
N LYS A 348 9.43 13.51 7.82
CA LYS A 348 10.15 12.54 8.64
C LYS A 348 10.78 11.47 7.77
N HIS A 349 10.00 10.94 6.83
CA HIS A 349 10.47 9.92 5.89
C HIS A 349 11.54 10.48 4.94
N MET A 350 11.33 11.67 4.40
CA MET A 350 12.36 12.36 3.60
C MET A 350 13.68 12.49 4.34
N ASN A 351 13.63 12.93 5.61
CA ASN A 351 14.83 13.07 6.43
C ASN A 351 15.49 11.73 6.74
N ASN A 352 14.72 10.64 6.90
CA ASN A 352 15.27 9.29 7.03
C ASN A 352 16.04 8.87 5.78
N ILE A 353 15.48 9.10 4.58
CA ILE A 353 16.17 8.80 3.31
C ILE A 353 17.47 9.59 3.18
N LEU A 354 17.46 10.90 3.50
CA LEU A 354 18.67 11.74 3.52
C LEU A 354 19.70 11.23 4.54
N GLY A 355 19.26 10.71 5.67
CA GLY A 355 20.10 10.03 6.66
C GLY A 355 20.80 8.80 6.09
N TYR A 356 20.07 7.95 5.35
CA TYR A 356 20.69 6.81 4.65
C TYR A 356 21.67 7.23 3.57
N ILE A 357 21.35 8.27 2.79
CA ILE A 357 22.27 8.81 1.78
C ILE A 357 23.57 9.28 2.43
N LYS A 358 23.47 10.00 3.55
CA LYS A 358 24.63 10.43 4.33
C LYS A 358 25.44 9.24 4.85
N ALA A 359 24.80 8.27 5.45
CA ALA A 359 25.45 7.05 5.96
C ALA A 359 26.18 6.29 4.83
N GLY A 360 25.56 6.16 3.66
CA GLY A 360 26.19 5.52 2.50
C GLY A 360 27.49 6.21 2.06
N VAL A 361 27.54 7.54 2.09
CA VAL A 361 28.77 8.31 1.81
C VAL A 361 29.81 8.11 2.91
N GLU A 362 29.42 8.18 4.17
CA GLU A 362 30.32 8.00 5.32
C GLU A 362 30.94 6.60 5.37
N GLU A 363 30.20 5.59 4.89
CA GLU A 363 30.66 4.19 4.78
C GLU A 363 31.50 3.93 3.53
N GLY A 364 31.71 4.94 2.65
CA GLY A 364 32.59 4.87 1.48
C GLY A 364 31.90 4.62 0.14
N GLY A 365 30.56 4.59 0.10
CA GLY A 365 29.80 4.56 -1.14
C GLY A 365 29.93 5.86 -1.93
N ARG A 366 29.99 5.76 -3.25
CA ARG A 366 30.18 6.89 -4.15
C ARG A 366 28.87 7.25 -4.84
N ILE A 367 28.34 8.46 -4.58
CA ILE A 367 27.20 8.97 -5.33
C ILE A 367 27.65 9.32 -6.75
N ILE A 368 26.98 8.75 -7.75
CA ILE A 368 27.20 9.05 -9.16
C ILE A 368 26.05 9.83 -9.79
N LEU A 369 24.90 9.90 -9.10
CA LEU A 369 23.76 10.73 -9.47
C LEU A 369 22.96 11.11 -8.21
N GLY A 370 22.43 12.34 -8.17
CA GLY A 370 21.48 12.80 -7.17
C GLY A 370 22.04 12.98 -5.76
N GLY A 371 21.25 12.61 -4.77
CA GLY A 371 21.62 12.65 -3.35
C GLY A 371 21.14 13.87 -2.59
N GLN A 372 20.38 14.77 -3.23
CA GLN A 372 19.99 16.03 -2.62
C GLN A 372 18.45 16.17 -2.49
N ARG A 373 18.03 16.92 -1.46
CA ARG A 373 16.68 17.48 -1.41
C ARG A 373 16.54 18.57 -2.47
N ILE A 374 15.44 18.55 -3.19
CA ILE A 374 15.10 19.55 -4.23
C ILE A 374 13.72 20.14 -4.00
N ARG A 375 13.35 21.16 -4.78
CA ARG A 375 12.02 21.81 -4.74
C ARG A 375 11.60 22.32 -3.36
N GLN A 376 12.54 22.75 -2.54
CA GLN A 376 12.29 23.23 -1.16
C GLN A 376 11.34 24.44 -1.12
N GLU A 377 11.32 25.24 -2.19
CA GLU A 377 10.47 26.40 -2.35
C GLU A 377 8.97 26.09 -2.38
N THR A 378 8.60 24.83 -2.69
CA THR A 378 7.20 24.39 -2.70
C THR A 378 6.65 24.10 -1.31
N GLY A 379 7.51 23.90 -0.32
CA GLY A 379 7.14 23.36 0.99
C GLY A 379 6.99 21.83 1.01
N GLY A 380 7.07 21.16 -0.15
CA GLY A 380 6.94 19.71 -0.29
C GLY A 380 8.21 18.91 0.00
N TYR A 381 8.07 17.58 -0.11
CA TYR A 381 9.08 16.61 0.32
C TYR A 381 9.67 15.88 -0.90
N TYR A 382 10.70 16.45 -1.54
CA TYR A 382 11.26 15.93 -2.78
C TYR A 382 12.76 15.64 -2.66
N ILE A 383 13.17 14.48 -3.19
CA ILE A 383 14.57 14.06 -3.30
C ILE A 383 14.88 13.69 -4.76
N GLU A 384 16.09 13.94 -5.20
CA GLU A 384 16.58 13.49 -6.50
C GLU A 384 16.67 11.96 -6.58
N PRO A 385 16.38 11.34 -7.75
CA PRO A 385 16.81 9.98 -8.03
C PRO A 385 18.29 9.81 -7.74
N THR A 386 18.64 8.84 -6.92
CA THR A 386 20.01 8.71 -6.40
C THR A 386 20.59 7.34 -6.77
N ILE A 387 21.84 7.35 -7.27
CA ILE A 387 22.61 6.13 -7.56
C ILE A 387 23.91 6.15 -6.78
N PHE A 388 24.11 5.13 -5.94
CA PHE A 388 25.38 4.82 -5.30
C PHE A 388 26.13 3.75 -6.08
N ASP A 389 27.40 4.02 -6.39
CA ASP A 389 28.38 3.04 -6.84
C ASP A 389 29.35 2.67 -5.71
N ASP A 390 30.16 1.63 -5.95
CA ASP A 390 31.14 1.09 -5.02
C ASP A 390 30.54 0.66 -3.66
N VAL A 391 29.32 0.17 -3.69
CA VAL A 391 28.62 -0.31 -2.50
C VAL A 391 29.04 -1.75 -2.18
N SER A 392 29.34 -2.02 -0.92
CA SER A 392 29.56 -3.37 -0.41
C SER A 392 28.32 -3.90 0.34
N ASN A 393 28.21 -5.23 0.44
CA ASN A 393 27.12 -5.87 1.20
C ASN A 393 27.15 -5.56 2.71
N GLN A 394 28.22 -4.96 3.23
CA GLN A 394 28.36 -4.58 4.65
C GLN A 394 27.78 -3.21 4.95
N MET A 395 27.64 -2.36 3.94
CA MET A 395 27.12 -1.00 4.10
C MET A 395 25.65 -1.00 4.50
N THR A 396 25.27 -0.04 5.31
CA THR A 396 23.89 0.17 5.79
C THR A 396 22.91 0.30 4.62
N ILE A 397 23.26 1.05 3.57
CA ILE A 397 22.42 1.23 2.38
C ILE A 397 22.23 -0.06 1.54
N ALA A 398 23.06 -1.08 1.73
CA ALA A 398 22.90 -2.39 1.09
C ALA A 398 22.06 -3.37 1.93
N ARG A 399 22.01 -3.18 3.24
CA ARG A 399 21.38 -4.10 4.19
C ARG A 399 20.00 -3.67 4.65
N GLU A 400 19.77 -2.36 4.75
CA GLU A 400 18.54 -1.79 5.30
C GLU A 400 17.66 -1.21 4.19
N GLU A 401 16.35 -1.29 4.37
CA GLU A 401 15.36 -0.77 3.47
C GLU A 401 15.30 0.76 3.58
N ILE A 402 15.70 1.48 2.52
CA ILE A 402 15.68 2.96 2.48
C ILE A 402 14.27 3.48 2.23
N PHE A 403 13.50 2.77 1.40
CA PHE A 403 12.13 3.10 1.01
C PHE A 403 12.01 4.45 0.29
N GLY A 404 12.91 4.69 -0.66
CA GLY A 404 13.01 5.93 -1.43
C GLY A 404 13.78 5.72 -2.74
N PRO A 405 13.94 6.76 -3.57
CA PRO A 405 14.50 6.65 -4.93
C PRO A 405 16.04 6.50 -4.92
N VAL A 406 16.55 5.50 -4.19
CA VAL A 406 17.99 5.29 -3.97
C VAL A 406 18.39 3.88 -4.38
N LEU A 407 19.23 3.78 -5.42
CA LEU A 407 19.79 2.54 -5.95
C LEU A 407 21.21 2.32 -5.42
N SER A 408 21.45 1.15 -4.83
CA SER A 408 22.76 0.71 -4.36
C SER A 408 23.39 -0.28 -5.35
N VAL A 409 24.53 0.08 -5.96
CA VAL A 409 25.20 -0.75 -6.98
C VAL A 409 26.36 -1.53 -6.37
N ILE A 410 26.31 -2.84 -6.49
CA ILE A 410 27.29 -3.80 -5.99
C ILE A 410 27.93 -4.52 -7.19
N THR A 411 29.25 -4.53 -7.27
CA THR A 411 29.96 -5.20 -8.35
C THR A 411 30.04 -6.72 -8.10
N LEU A 412 29.66 -7.50 -9.10
CA LEU A 412 29.88 -8.94 -9.14
C LEU A 412 31.12 -9.29 -9.98
N SER A 413 31.85 -10.30 -9.53
CA SER A 413 32.93 -10.95 -10.30
C SER A 413 32.84 -12.46 -10.14
N LEU A 414 33.64 -13.19 -10.89
CA LEU A 414 33.65 -14.68 -10.85
C LEU A 414 33.90 -15.28 -9.46
N ILE A 415 34.53 -14.50 -8.55
CA ILE A 415 34.75 -14.99 -7.17
C ILE A 415 33.47 -14.96 -6.30
N HIS A 416 32.39 -14.35 -6.78
CA HIS A 416 31.11 -14.26 -6.09
C HIS A 416 30.07 -15.27 -6.61
N ILE A 417 30.42 -16.00 -7.69
CA ILE A 417 29.58 -16.99 -8.38
C ILE A 417 30.20 -18.41 -8.21
#